data_43b949c94556c9aa77bd29a8c52d80de
#
_entry.id   43b949c94556c9aa77bd29a8c52d80de
#
_cell.length_a   1.000
_cell.length_b   1.000
_cell.length_c   1.000
_cell.angle_alpha   90.00
_cell.angle_beta   90.00
_cell.angle_gamma   90.00
#
_symmetry.space_group_name_H-M   'P 1'
#
loop_
_entity.id
_entity.type
_entity.pdbx_description
1 polymer ?
#
loop_
_entity_poly.entity_id
_entity_poly.type
_entity_poly.pdbx_seq_one_letter_code
_entity_poly.pdbx_strand_id
1 'polypeptide(L)'
;MRQLPILSAVAASAIAALVLSACGKPNAQELGQQQAGGPPISAAEVIQKSVMETQEFSGRLEAVEHVEVRPRVSGFIASVNFKPGAEVKKGDVLFVIDPRPYEAEASRAEAAALAARAKADLAKVELARAEKLVAEKAIAQREADEKASSVKELDATARAAQAAYEAAKLNLGFTKVHSPINGRVSKAEVTTGNLVDGNVVLTSVVSADPIYASFDGDEQSWLRVGAMARKGTPVTVRIGLANEEGFPHEGKLEFVDNRVDPATGSVRMRAVLKNAGNQLAPGLFARVQLASGNGTGGETTAALINERAIGTDQNRKFVYVVNGEGKAEYRPVKLGPVVDGLRVVREGLQPGEKIVVNGLQRVRPGAPVTAQMVPMDADPSKQPAKAESKADLKADQSQAKS
;
A
#
# COMPACT_ATOMS: atom_id res chain seq x y z
N MET A 1 63.42 9.42 76.46
CA MET A 1 64.16 8.58 77.46
C MET A 1 64.23 7.17 76.92
N ARG A 2 65.48 6.67 76.86
CA ARG A 2 65.92 5.26 76.75
C ARG A 2 65.68 4.56 75.42
N GLN A 3 66.71 4.51 74.53
CA GLN A 3 67.96 3.71 74.50
C GLN A 3 67.66 2.27 73.96
N LEU A 4 68.20 2.07 72.77
CA LEU A 4 68.90 0.98 72.08
C LEU A 4 69.21 -0.30 72.88
N PRO A 5 69.41 -1.50 72.22
CA PRO A 5 70.59 -1.75 71.40
C PRO A 5 70.33 -2.65 70.17
N ILE A 6 70.96 -2.40 69.05
CA ILE A 6 72.18 -2.93 68.41
C ILE A 6 72.61 -4.31 68.94
N LEU A 7 72.25 -5.43 68.20
CA LEU A 7 73.02 -6.68 68.11
C LEU A 7 72.15 -7.71 67.36
N SER A 8 72.25 -7.78 66.02
CA SER A 8 71.90 -8.97 65.24
C SER A 8 72.15 -8.75 63.71
N ALA A 9 73.16 -8.02 63.37
CA ALA A 9 73.52 -7.69 61.97
C ALA A 9 74.69 -8.51 61.40
N VAL A 10 75.03 -9.67 61.94
CA VAL A 10 76.16 -10.49 61.42
C VAL A 10 75.75 -11.89 60.96
N ALA A 11 74.58 -12.37 61.19
CA ALA A 11 74.18 -13.74 60.80
C ALA A 11 73.45 -13.83 59.47
N ALA A 12 73.09 -12.73 58.79
CA ALA A 12 72.33 -12.76 57.54
C ALA A 12 73.19 -12.65 56.26
N SER A 13 74.51 -12.49 56.35
CA SER A 13 75.36 -12.32 55.15
C SER A 13 75.95 -13.62 54.58
N ALA A 14 75.77 -14.76 55.25
CA ALA A 14 76.40 -16.03 54.80
C ALA A 14 75.47 -16.93 54.01
N ILE A 15 74.16 -16.63 53.97
CA ILE A 15 73.16 -17.48 53.23
C ILE A 15 72.82 -16.89 51.85
N ALA A 16 73.15 -15.65 51.56
CA ALA A 16 72.94 -14.98 50.31
C ALA A 16 73.90 -15.30 49.17
N ALA A 17 75.03 -15.96 49.48
CA ALA A 17 76.06 -16.27 48.46
C ALA A 17 76.00 -17.65 47.82
N LEU A 18 75.05 -18.55 48.21
CA LEU A 18 74.97 -19.92 47.68
C LEU A 18 73.79 -20.16 46.75
N VAL A 19 72.94 -19.17 46.40
CA VAL A 19 71.80 -19.29 45.54
C VAL A 19 72.01 -18.65 44.15
N LEU A 20 73.16 -18.04 43.87
CA LEU A 20 73.44 -17.37 42.59
C LEU A 20 74.18 -18.16 41.53
N SER A 21 74.37 -19.45 41.71
CA SER A 21 75.11 -20.27 40.68
C SER A 21 74.31 -21.32 39.91
N ALA A 22 72.96 -21.22 39.90
CA ALA A 22 72.08 -22.15 39.13
C ALA A 22 71.17 -21.42 38.15
N CYS A 23 71.59 -20.36 37.47
CA CYS A 23 70.95 -19.83 36.28
C CYS A 23 71.71 -20.22 35.03
N GLY A 24 71.42 -21.39 34.49
CA GLY A 24 71.78 -21.74 33.14
C GLY A 24 71.18 -20.77 32.13
N LYS A 25 72.00 -20.31 31.17
CA LYS A 25 71.61 -19.45 30.07
C LYS A 25 70.46 -20.12 29.29
N PRO A 26 69.28 -19.49 29.15
CA PRO A 26 68.32 -19.92 28.14
C PRO A 26 68.88 -19.53 26.77
N ASN A 27 68.94 -20.53 25.85
CA ASN A 27 69.24 -20.34 24.45
C ASN A 27 68.27 -19.28 23.85
N ALA A 28 68.79 -18.13 23.46
CA ALA A 28 68.09 -17.06 22.81
C ALA A 28 67.88 -17.30 21.31
N GLN A 29 67.46 -18.51 20.89
CA GLN A 29 67.34 -18.83 19.48
C GLN A 29 65.97 -19.51 19.05
N GLU A 30 64.97 -19.58 19.91
CA GLU A 30 63.66 -20.09 19.52
C GLU A 30 62.47 -19.17 19.85
N LEU A 31 62.66 -17.87 19.98
CA LEU A 31 61.57 -16.88 20.12
C LEU A 31 61.53 -15.92 18.92
N GLY A 32 61.63 -16.46 17.74
CA GLY A 32 61.71 -15.61 16.55
C GLY A 32 60.90 -16.11 15.35
N GLN A 33 59.67 -16.55 15.55
CA GLN A 33 58.65 -16.61 14.45
C GLN A 33 57.24 -16.71 15.01
N GLN A 34 56.84 -15.78 15.89
CA GLN A 34 55.44 -15.43 15.96
C GLN A 34 55.14 -14.66 14.68
N GLN A 35 54.51 -15.35 13.76
CA GLN A 35 53.94 -14.77 12.55
C GLN A 35 53.26 -13.46 12.86
N ALA A 36 53.68 -12.43 12.14
CA ALA A 36 53.05 -11.10 12.12
C ALA A 36 51.66 -11.18 11.46
N GLY A 37 50.80 -12.01 12.02
CA GLY A 37 49.40 -12.08 11.69
C GLY A 37 48.62 -11.11 12.60
N GLY A 38 47.96 -10.13 12.03
CA GLY A 38 47.07 -9.28 12.77
C GLY A 38 45.94 -10.06 13.47
N PRO A 39 45.13 -9.46 14.31
CA PRO A 39 44.04 -10.13 15.01
C PRO A 39 43.15 -10.91 14.03
N PRO A 40 42.75 -12.16 14.39
CA PRO A 40 41.85 -12.93 13.54
C PRO A 40 40.51 -12.24 13.47
N ILE A 41 40.01 -12.01 12.25
CA ILE A 41 38.74 -11.40 11.94
C ILE A 41 37.97 -12.26 10.93
N SER A 42 36.65 -12.13 10.93
CA SER A 42 35.83 -12.69 9.85
C SER A 42 35.60 -11.62 8.78
N ALA A 43 35.95 -11.94 7.54
CA ALA A 43 35.72 -11.10 6.39
C ALA A 43 34.79 -11.80 5.39
N ALA A 44 33.97 -11.02 4.71
CA ALA A 44 33.10 -11.50 3.65
C ALA A 44 33.24 -10.62 2.41
N GLU A 45 32.94 -11.20 1.27
CA GLU A 45 32.98 -10.52 -0.01
C GLU A 45 31.67 -9.77 -0.25
N VAL A 46 31.74 -8.51 -0.68
CA VAL A 46 30.56 -7.68 -1.00
C VAL A 46 29.79 -8.31 -2.15
N ILE A 47 28.54 -8.68 -1.88
CA ILE A 47 27.66 -9.31 -2.87
C ILE A 47 27.03 -8.21 -3.72
N GLN A 48 27.05 -8.43 -5.03
CA GLN A 48 26.27 -7.63 -5.96
C GLN A 48 24.98 -8.38 -6.31
N LYS A 49 23.85 -7.78 -6.00
CA LYS A 49 22.54 -8.35 -6.33
C LYS A 49 21.65 -7.26 -6.92
N SER A 50 20.84 -7.68 -7.87
CA SER A 50 19.73 -6.85 -8.32
C SER A 50 18.69 -6.79 -7.21
N VAL A 51 18.45 -5.59 -6.70
CA VAL A 51 17.50 -5.35 -5.62
C VAL A 51 16.44 -4.34 -6.05
N MET A 52 15.22 -4.65 -5.71
CA MET A 52 14.11 -3.72 -5.85
C MET A 52 14.01 -2.94 -4.54
N GLU A 53 14.40 -1.68 -4.55
CA GLU A 53 14.15 -0.83 -3.40
C GLU A 53 12.64 -0.58 -3.30
N THR A 54 12.05 -0.97 -2.19
CA THR A 54 10.64 -0.77 -1.91
C THR A 54 10.45 0.02 -0.62
N GLN A 55 9.38 0.77 -0.56
CA GLN A 55 8.96 1.50 0.63
C GLN A 55 7.56 1.05 1.01
N GLU A 56 7.35 0.79 2.31
CA GLU A 56 6.09 0.28 2.81
C GLU A 56 5.29 1.40 3.48
N PHE A 57 4.00 1.42 3.20
CA PHE A 57 3.03 2.35 3.77
C PHE A 57 1.83 1.58 4.32
N SER A 58 1.21 2.15 5.33
CA SER A 58 -0.07 1.70 5.85
C SER A 58 -1.21 2.37 5.10
N GLY A 59 -2.19 1.59 4.68
CA GLY A 59 -3.34 2.09 3.94
C GLY A 59 -4.62 1.35 4.26
N ARG A 60 -5.67 1.69 3.53
CA ARG A 60 -6.98 1.02 3.58
C ARG A 60 -7.51 0.76 2.19
N LEU A 61 -8.26 -0.31 2.06
CA LEU A 61 -9.01 -0.59 0.84
C LEU A 61 -10.28 0.25 0.80
N GLU A 62 -10.59 0.82 -0.35
CA GLU A 62 -11.77 1.65 -0.58
C GLU A 62 -12.49 1.17 -1.85
N ALA A 63 -13.82 1.24 -1.85
CA ALA A 63 -14.58 0.99 -3.06
C ALA A 63 -14.35 2.13 -4.07
N VAL A 64 -14.32 1.81 -5.36
CA VAL A 64 -14.26 2.82 -6.43
C VAL A 64 -15.51 3.69 -6.42
N GLU A 65 -16.68 3.05 -6.22
CA GLU A 65 -17.96 3.72 -6.12
C GLU A 65 -18.67 3.26 -4.85
N HIS A 66 -19.16 4.24 -4.08
CA HIS A 66 -20.01 4.02 -2.93
C HIS A 66 -21.25 4.90 -3.08
N VAL A 67 -22.41 4.29 -3.18
CA VAL A 67 -23.68 5.01 -3.38
C VAL A 67 -24.67 4.64 -2.31
N GLU A 68 -25.15 5.64 -1.59
CA GLU A 68 -26.33 5.54 -0.73
C GLU A 68 -27.59 5.59 -1.60
N VAL A 69 -28.37 4.53 -1.55
CA VAL A 69 -29.64 4.44 -2.28
C VAL A 69 -30.74 5.08 -1.48
N ARG A 70 -31.30 6.17 -2.02
CA ARG A 70 -32.40 6.93 -1.42
C ARG A 70 -33.60 6.96 -2.35
N PRO A 71 -34.85 6.95 -1.85
CA PRO A 71 -36.01 7.05 -2.68
C PRO A 71 -36.15 8.46 -3.28
N ARG A 72 -36.74 8.57 -4.45
CA ARG A 72 -37.05 9.84 -5.09
C ARG A 72 -38.49 10.27 -4.88
N VAL A 73 -39.32 9.35 -4.41
CA VAL A 73 -40.75 9.58 -4.10
C VAL A 73 -41.04 9.00 -2.72
N SER A 74 -42.01 9.57 -2.02
CA SER A 74 -42.42 9.11 -0.70
C SER A 74 -43.48 8.03 -0.79
N GLY A 75 -43.51 7.11 0.18
CA GLY A 75 -44.54 6.06 0.23
C GLY A 75 -44.12 4.90 1.11
N PHE A 76 -45.02 3.91 1.25
CA PHE A 76 -44.72 2.72 2.04
C PHE A 76 -43.87 1.72 1.22
N ILE A 77 -42.88 1.09 1.85
CA ILE A 77 -42.12 -0.01 1.22
C ILE A 77 -43.06 -1.21 1.05
N ALA A 78 -43.35 -1.58 -0.19
CA ALA A 78 -44.15 -2.75 -0.52
C ALA A 78 -43.32 -4.04 -0.50
N SER A 79 -42.07 -4.01 -1.02
CA SER A 79 -41.16 -5.15 -0.99
C SER A 79 -39.70 -4.76 -1.01
N VAL A 80 -38.84 -5.65 -0.48
CA VAL A 80 -37.38 -5.64 -0.58
C VAL A 80 -36.96 -6.84 -1.40
N ASN A 81 -36.28 -6.63 -2.53
CA ASN A 81 -36.06 -7.65 -3.55
C ASN A 81 -34.62 -8.16 -3.61
N PHE A 82 -33.83 -7.96 -2.59
CA PHE A 82 -32.46 -8.47 -2.50
C PHE A 82 -32.20 -9.13 -1.17
N LYS A 83 -31.13 -9.94 -1.11
CA LYS A 83 -30.58 -10.46 0.14
C LYS A 83 -29.42 -9.57 0.60
N PRO A 84 -29.29 -9.27 1.91
CA PRO A 84 -28.14 -8.54 2.44
C PRO A 84 -26.81 -9.16 2.00
N GLY A 85 -25.87 -8.35 1.52
CA GLY A 85 -24.58 -8.81 1.02
C GLY A 85 -24.58 -9.44 -0.38
N ALA A 86 -25.71 -9.48 -1.07
CA ALA A 86 -25.78 -10.02 -2.44
C ALA A 86 -25.09 -9.10 -3.45
N GLU A 87 -24.63 -9.68 -4.54
CA GLU A 87 -24.21 -8.94 -5.72
C GLU A 87 -25.40 -8.47 -6.53
N VAL A 88 -25.37 -7.23 -6.97
CA VAL A 88 -26.42 -6.59 -7.76
C VAL A 88 -25.80 -5.91 -8.97
N LYS A 89 -26.57 -5.87 -10.06
CA LYS A 89 -26.21 -5.16 -11.28
C LYS A 89 -26.93 -3.82 -11.34
N LYS A 90 -26.32 -2.87 -12.03
CA LYS A 90 -26.96 -1.60 -12.35
C LYS A 90 -28.31 -1.85 -13.05
N GLY A 91 -29.38 -1.28 -12.49
CA GLY A 91 -30.73 -1.46 -12.97
C GLY A 91 -31.54 -2.55 -12.26
N ASP A 92 -30.94 -3.36 -11.40
CA ASP A 92 -31.69 -4.33 -10.59
C ASP A 92 -32.61 -3.61 -9.61
N VAL A 93 -33.86 -4.11 -9.46
CA VAL A 93 -34.85 -3.55 -8.53
C VAL A 93 -34.48 -3.98 -7.11
N LEU A 94 -34.15 -3.01 -6.26
CA LEU A 94 -33.82 -3.24 -4.85
C LEU A 94 -35.04 -3.12 -3.94
N PHE A 95 -35.83 -2.07 -4.12
CA PHE A 95 -37.06 -1.83 -3.36
C PHE A 95 -38.21 -1.49 -4.28
N VAL A 96 -39.41 -1.80 -3.83
CA VAL A 96 -40.64 -1.32 -4.44
C VAL A 96 -41.40 -0.51 -3.39
N ILE A 97 -41.67 0.73 -3.70
CA ILE A 97 -42.57 1.62 -2.95
C ILE A 97 -43.99 1.38 -3.48
N ASP A 98 -45.02 1.45 -2.66
CA ASP A 98 -46.40 1.20 -3.07
C ASP A 98 -46.75 2.04 -4.31
N PRO A 99 -46.92 1.41 -5.47
CA PRO A 99 -47.16 2.13 -6.74
C PRO A 99 -48.57 2.62 -6.92
N ARG A 100 -49.54 2.07 -6.19
CA ARG A 100 -50.99 2.33 -6.40
C ARG A 100 -51.39 3.81 -6.44
N PRO A 101 -50.91 4.67 -5.54
CA PRO A 101 -51.23 6.11 -5.62
C PRO A 101 -50.66 6.76 -6.89
N TYR A 102 -49.46 6.35 -7.28
CA TYR A 102 -48.76 6.87 -8.48
C TYR A 102 -49.37 6.34 -9.78
N GLU A 103 -49.84 5.09 -9.79
CA GLU A 103 -50.59 4.49 -10.92
C GLU A 103 -51.92 5.24 -11.14
N ALA A 104 -52.64 5.52 -10.08
CA ALA A 104 -53.86 6.27 -10.15
C ALA A 104 -53.63 7.69 -10.69
N GLU A 105 -52.59 8.39 -10.22
CA GLU A 105 -52.26 9.72 -10.69
C GLU A 105 -51.78 9.73 -12.14
N ALA A 106 -50.96 8.79 -12.54
CA ALA A 106 -50.54 8.64 -13.95
C ALA A 106 -51.70 8.37 -14.88
N SER A 107 -52.62 7.49 -14.48
CA SER A 107 -53.86 7.19 -15.25
C SER A 107 -54.76 8.42 -15.36
N ARG A 108 -54.92 9.21 -14.26
CA ARG A 108 -55.69 10.45 -14.27
C ARG A 108 -55.04 11.47 -15.24
N ALA A 109 -53.73 11.64 -15.19
CA ALA A 109 -53.00 12.56 -16.06
C ALA A 109 -53.06 12.14 -17.53
N GLU A 110 -53.00 10.84 -17.80
CA GLU A 110 -53.13 10.26 -19.14
C GLU A 110 -54.51 10.59 -19.77
N ALA A 111 -55.58 10.35 -19.00
CA ALA A 111 -56.93 10.68 -19.45
C ALA A 111 -57.10 12.17 -19.77
N ALA A 112 -56.50 13.05 -18.94
CA ALA A 112 -56.50 14.48 -19.18
C ALA A 112 -55.72 14.89 -20.43
N ALA A 113 -54.57 14.26 -20.70
CA ALA A 113 -53.79 14.50 -21.89
C ALA A 113 -54.52 14.06 -23.16
N LEU A 114 -55.16 12.86 -23.13
CA LEU A 114 -55.98 12.36 -24.26
C LEU A 114 -57.17 13.31 -24.52
N ALA A 115 -57.85 13.78 -23.49
CA ALA A 115 -59.00 14.70 -23.68
C ALA A 115 -58.54 16.05 -24.27
N ALA A 116 -57.41 16.60 -23.79
CA ALA A 116 -56.86 17.85 -24.33
C ALA A 116 -56.40 17.67 -25.79
N ARG A 117 -55.80 16.55 -26.10
CA ARG A 117 -55.38 16.21 -27.48
C ARG A 117 -56.58 16.15 -28.41
N ALA A 118 -57.65 15.44 -28.02
CA ALA A 118 -58.87 15.34 -28.82
C ALA A 118 -59.47 16.72 -29.12
N LYS A 119 -59.48 17.65 -28.14
CA LYS A 119 -59.94 19.04 -28.36
C LYS A 119 -59.07 19.80 -29.36
N ALA A 120 -57.74 19.65 -29.26
CA ALA A 120 -56.81 20.30 -30.17
C ALA A 120 -56.99 19.76 -31.62
N ASP A 121 -57.16 18.43 -31.76
CA ASP A 121 -57.36 17.81 -33.06
C ASP A 121 -58.70 18.21 -33.67
N LEU A 122 -59.79 18.35 -32.88
CA LEU A 122 -61.05 18.93 -33.35
C LEU A 122 -60.88 20.37 -33.84
N ALA A 123 -60.20 21.21 -33.10
CA ALA A 123 -59.92 22.58 -33.49
C ALA A 123 -59.15 22.68 -34.82
N LYS A 124 -58.23 21.77 -35.09
CA LYS A 124 -57.49 21.68 -36.37
C LYS A 124 -58.43 21.36 -37.52
N VAL A 125 -59.34 20.45 -37.29
CA VAL A 125 -60.37 20.08 -38.30
C VAL A 125 -61.28 21.26 -38.58
N GLU A 126 -61.70 22.02 -37.53
CA GLU A 126 -62.51 23.23 -37.68
C GLU A 126 -61.77 24.32 -38.44
N LEU A 127 -60.50 24.54 -38.14
CA LEU A 127 -59.66 25.53 -38.85
C LEU A 127 -59.54 25.15 -40.33
N ALA A 128 -59.21 23.92 -40.63
CA ALA A 128 -59.10 23.44 -42.02
C ALA A 128 -60.42 23.60 -42.80
N ARG A 129 -61.57 23.46 -42.13
CA ARG A 129 -62.87 23.72 -42.74
C ARG A 129 -63.09 25.22 -42.95
N ALA A 130 -62.75 26.04 -41.96
CA ALA A 130 -62.89 27.49 -42.10
C ALA A 130 -62.02 28.06 -43.21
N GLU A 131 -60.77 27.60 -43.35
CA GLU A 131 -59.84 28.03 -44.42
C GLU A 131 -60.43 27.73 -45.80
N LYS A 132 -61.10 26.57 -45.99
CA LYS A 132 -61.77 26.23 -47.25
C LYS A 132 -62.95 27.19 -47.53
N LEU A 133 -63.74 27.53 -46.54
CA LEU A 133 -64.89 28.45 -46.67
C LEU A 133 -64.45 29.87 -46.97
N VAL A 134 -63.32 30.32 -46.42
CA VAL A 134 -62.70 31.62 -46.78
C VAL A 134 -62.24 31.62 -48.26
N ALA A 135 -61.59 30.52 -48.73
CA ALA A 135 -61.23 30.40 -50.13
C ALA A 135 -62.40 30.47 -51.09
N GLU A 136 -63.55 29.94 -50.65
CA GLU A 136 -64.83 30.02 -51.36
C GLU A 136 -65.58 31.35 -51.18
N LYS A 137 -65.02 32.28 -50.37
CA LYS A 137 -65.61 33.56 -49.99
C LYS A 137 -66.92 33.43 -49.20
N ALA A 138 -67.18 32.31 -48.55
CA ALA A 138 -68.39 32.02 -47.80
C ALA A 138 -68.39 32.58 -46.34
N ILE A 139 -67.20 32.86 -45.77
CA ILE A 139 -66.99 33.43 -44.44
C ILE A 139 -65.92 34.53 -44.49
N ALA A 140 -65.90 35.37 -43.43
CA ALA A 140 -64.90 36.45 -43.28
C ALA A 140 -63.53 35.90 -42.84
N GLN A 141 -62.41 36.51 -43.26
CA GLN A 141 -61.05 36.14 -42.86
C GLN A 141 -60.87 36.12 -41.35
N ARG A 142 -61.52 37.05 -40.65
CA ARG A 142 -61.49 37.18 -39.18
C ARG A 142 -61.90 35.89 -38.49
N GLU A 143 -62.89 35.20 -39.01
CA GLU A 143 -63.42 33.92 -38.42
C GLU A 143 -62.39 32.80 -38.52
N ALA A 144 -61.68 32.72 -39.63
CA ALA A 144 -60.57 31.79 -39.77
C ALA A 144 -59.37 32.12 -38.83
N ASP A 145 -59.07 33.42 -38.67
CA ASP A 145 -58.04 33.86 -37.72
C ASP A 145 -58.38 33.57 -36.26
N GLU A 146 -59.66 33.65 -35.87
CA GLU A 146 -60.17 33.20 -34.57
C GLU A 146 -60.00 31.69 -34.37
N LYS A 147 -60.29 30.85 -35.39
CA LYS A 147 -60.07 29.41 -35.35
C LYS A 147 -58.57 29.08 -35.28
N ALA A 148 -57.72 29.81 -36.01
CA ALA A 148 -56.29 29.64 -35.96
C ALA A 148 -55.70 29.94 -34.58
N SER A 149 -56.22 30.98 -33.91
CA SER A 149 -55.88 31.30 -32.53
C SER A 149 -56.31 30.22 -31.56
N SER A 150 -57.51 29.70 -31.70
CA SER A 150 -58.04 28.57 -30.90
C SER A 150 -57.20 27.31 -31.05
N VAL A 151 -56.75 26.99 -32.26
CA VAL A 151 -55.82 25.87 -32.47
C VAL A 151 -54.52 26.04 -31.68
N LYS A 152 -53.93 27.25 -31.72
CA LYS A 152 -52.72 27.53 -30.97
C LYS A 152 -52.90 27.37 -29.46
N GLU A 153 -54.00 27.86 -28.92
CA GLU A 153 -54.34 27.76 -27.50
C GLU A 153 -54.58 26.28 -27.08
N LEU A 154 -55.40 25.53 -27.83
CA LEU A 154 -55.71 24.15 -27.51
C LEU A 154 -54.50 23.25 -27.73
N ASP A 155 -53.65 23.52 -28.69
CA ASP A 155 -52.38 22.78 -28.89
C ASP A 155 -51.41 23.05 -27.75
N ALA A 156 -51.33 24.28 -27.22
CA ALA A 156 -50.55 24.60 -26.02
C ALA A 156 -51.08 23.87 -24.78
N THR A 157 -52.43 23.83 -24.61
CA THR A 157 -53.11 23.10 -23.53
C THR A 157 -52.84 21.61 -23.60
N ALA A 158 -52.88 21.01 -24.80
CA ALA A 158 -52.56 19.58 -25.02
C ALA A 158 -51.12 19.28 -24.66
N ARG A 159 -50.17 20.13 -25.02
CA ARG A 159 -48.74 19.98 -24.64
C ARG A 159 -48.54 20.07 -23.13
N ALA A 160 -49.26 21.00 -22.47
CA ALA A 160 -49.19 21.12 -20.99
C ALA A 160 -49.71 19.85 -20.30
N ALA A 161 -50.85 19.32 -20.77
CA ALA A 161 -51.43 18.09 -20.22
C ALA A 161 -50.53 16.88 -20.47
N GLN A 162 -49.89 16.79 -21.65
CA GLN A 162 -48.93 15.76 -21.96
C GLN A 162 -47.72 15.81 -21.04
N ALA A 163 -47.16 16.97 -20.79
CA ALA A 163 -46.05 17.14 -19.88
C ALA A 163 -46.43 16.73 -18.43
N ALA A 164 -47.65 17.03 -17.98
CA ALA A 164 -48.15 16.59 -16.68
C ALA A 164 -48.24 15.05 -16.59
N TYR A 165 -48.71 14.39 -17.66
CA TYR A 165 -48.72 12.91 -17.75
C TYR A 165 -47.34 12.32 -17.69
N GLU A 166 -46.36 12.87 -18.42
CA GLU A 166 -45.00 12.41 -18.42
C GLU A 166 -44.35 12.55 -17.02
N ALA A 167 -44.60 13.63 -16.29
CA ALA A 167 -44.18 13.83 -14.92
C ALA A 167 -44.78 12.79 -13.96
N ALA A 168 -46.09 12.52 -14.07
CA ALA A 168 -46.73 11.48 -13.27
C ALA A 168 -46.18 10.07 -13.57
N LYS A 169 -45.96 9.76 -14.84
CA LYS A 169 -45.34 8.49 -15.29
C LYS A 169 -43.90 8.34 -14.76
N LEU A 170 -43.12 9.42 -14.74
CA LEU A 170 -41.79 9.43 -14.17
C LEU A 170 -41.82 9.14 -12.67
N ASN A 171 -42.74 9.78 -11.92
CA ASN A 171 -42.93 9.52 -10.49
C ASN A 171 -43.33 8.06 -10.22
N LEU A 172 -44.19 7.47 -11.05
CA LEU A 172 -44.50 6.06 -10.99
C LEU A 172 -43.27 5.19 -11.25
N GLY A 173 -42.42 5.56 -12.19
CA GLY A 173 -41.14 4.89 -12.43
C GLY A 173 -40.23 4.91 -11.20
N PHE A 174 -40.22 5.97 -10.43
CA PHE A 174 -39.41 6.12 -9.20
C PHE A 174 -39.92 5.28 -8.03
N THR A 175 -41.11 4.69 -8.09
CA THR A 175 -41.57 3.72 -7.08
C THR A 175 -40.74 2.44 -7.10
N LYS A 176 -40.11 2.11 -8.21
CA LYS A 176 -39.13 1.02 -8.33
C LYS A 176 -37.74 1.60 -8.14
N VAL A 177 -37.15 1.34 -6.98
CA VAL A 177 -35.81 1.82 -6.66
C VAL A 177 -34.78 0.84 -7.18
N HIS A 178 -33.97 1.29 -8.13
CA HIS A 178 -32.96 0.47 -8.80
C HIS A 178 -31.55 0.72 -8.27
N SER A 179 -30.68 -0.29 -8.40
CA SER A 179 -29.25 -0.10 -8.16
C SER A 179 -28.66 0.84 -9.21
N PRO A 180 -27.94 1.91 -8.79
CA PRO A 180 -27.31 2.83 -9.71
C PRO A 180 -26.00 2.31 -10.30
N ILE A 181 -25.35 1.33 -9.63
CA ILE A 181 -24.04 0.76 -9.98
C ILE A 181 -24.07 -0.76 -9.91
N ASN A 182 -23.05 -1.39 -10.49
CA ASN A 182 -22.75 -2.81 -10.24
C ASN A 182 -21.95 -2.92 -8.92
N GLY A 183 -22.30 -3.90 -8.08
CA GLY A 183 -21.55 -4.07 -6.84
C GLY A 183 -22.26 -4.94 -5.83
N ARG A 184 -21.90 -4.80 -4.58
CA ARG A 184 -22.50 -5.52 -3.44
C ARG A 184 -23.40 -4.60 -2.66
N VAL A 185 -24.65 -5.02 -2.45
CA VAL A 185 -25.61 -4.28 -1.63
C VAL A 185 -25.41 -4.61 -0.15
N SER A 186 -25.57 -3.61 0.70
CA SER A 186 -25.54 -3.76 2.15
C SER A 186 -26.85 -4.37 2.68
N LYS A 187 -27.09 -4.29 3.98
CA LYS A 187 -28.40 -4.63 4.55
C LYS A 187 -29.45 -3.58 4.15
N ALA A 188 -30.72 -3.96 4.18
CA ALA A 188 -31.80 -3.00 4.14
C ALA A 188 -31.88 -2.26 5.46
N GLU A 189 -31.82 -0.92 5.42
CA GLU A 189 -31.97 -0.08 6.62
C GLU A 189 -33.45 0.11 6.99
N VAL A 190 -34.34 -0.08 6.01
CA VAL A 190 -35.78 0.05 6.17
C VAL A 190 -36.45 -1.25 5.69
N THR A 191 -37.42 -1.73 6.48
CA THR A 191 -38.17 -2.95 6.19
C THR A 191 -39.52 -2.64 5.52
N THR A 192 -40.13 -3.66 4.94
CA THR A 192 -41.47 -3.61 4.34
C THR A 192 -42.50 -3.07 5.34
N GLY A 193 -43.40 -2.21 4.86
CA GLY A 193 -44.45 -1.58 5.65
C GLY A 193 -44.08 -0.23 6.29
N ASN A 194 -42.81 0.18 6.22
CA ASN A 194 -42.40 1.50 6.70
C ASN A 194 -42.63 2.59 5.64
N LEU A 195 -42.97 3.77 6.11
CA LEU A 195 -43.05 4.97 5.28
C LEU A 195 -41.66 5.55 5.06
N VAL A 196 -41.32 5.89 3.83
CA VAL A 196 -40.04 6.49 3.43
C VAL A 196 -40.25 7.79 2.65
N ASP A 197 -39.22 8.63 2.69
CA ASP A 197 -39.12 9.86 1.91
C ASP A 197 -37.69 10.03 1.38
N GLY A 198 -37.43 11.12 0.63
CA GLY A 198 -36.12 11.39 0.00
C GLY A 198 -34.94 11.52 0.96
N ASN A 199 -35.15 11.68 2.27
CA ASN A 199 -34.09 11.85 3.27
C ASN A 199 -33.58 10.51 3.84
N VAL A 200 -34.40 9.46 3.72
CA VAL A 200 -34.08 8.14 4.29
C VAL A 200 -33.15 7.37 3.39
N VAL A 201 -32.05 6.85 3.95
CA VAL A 201 -31.18 5.87 3.27
C VAL A 201 -31.84 4.51 3.34
N LEU A 202 -32.11 3.89 2.20
CA LEU A 202 -32.72 2.55 2.11
C LEU A 202 -31.66 1.45 2.26
N THR A 203 -30.52 1.63 1.62
CA THR A 203 -29.34 0.75 1.66
C THR A 203 -28.17 1.48 1.05
N SER A 204 -26.99 0.86 1.07
CA SER A 204 -25.84 1.31 0.29
C SER A 204 -25.39 0.22 -0.67
N VAL A 205 -24.83 0.61 -1.81
CA VAL A 205 -24.21 -0.28 -2.79
C VAL A 205 -22.76 0.17 -2.99
N VAL A 206 -21.83 -0.78 -2.91
CA VAL A 206 -20.39 -0.53 -3.10
C VAL A 206 -19.89 -1.35 -4.29
N SER A 207 -19.08 -0.73 -5.15
CA SER A 207 -18.40 -1.47 -6.21
C SER A 207 -17.39 -2.45 -5.59
N ALA A 208 -17.31 -3.65 -6.15
CA ALA A 208 -16.43 -4.69 -5.63
C ALA A 208 -15.14 -4.84 -6.47
N ASP A 209 -15.24 -4.70 -7.78
CA ASP A 209 -14.13 -4.80 -8.74
C ASP A 209 -14.25 -3.70 -9.80
N PRO A 210 -13.19 -2.89 -10.00
CA PRO A 210 -11.94 -2.84 -9.25
C PRO A 210 -12.08 -2.26 -7.83
N ILE A 211 -11.01 -2.38 -7.02
CA ILE A 211 -10.93 -1.80 -5.67
C ILE A 211 -9.72 -0.87 -5.56
N TYR A 212 -9.82 0.14 -4.74
CA TYR A 212 -8.72 1.05 -4.44
C TYR A 212 -7.99 0.67 -3.16
N ALA A 213 -6.67 0.91 -3.15
CA ALA A 213 -5.88 1.01 -1.93
C ALA A 213 -5.45 2.46 -1.75
N SER A 214 -5.97 3.11 -0.72
CA SER A 214 -5.67 4.49 -0.34
C SER A 214 -4.63 4.47 0.77
N PHE A 215 -3.55 5.24 0.63
CA PHE A 215 -2.45 5.33 1.59
C PHE A 215 -1.81 6.70 1.56
N ASP A 216 -1.16 7.06 2.65
CA ASP A 216 -0.46 8.34 2.76
C ASP A 216 1.05 8.11 2.64
N GLY A 217 1.65 8.65 1.58
CA GLY A 217 3.08 8.61 1.33
C GLY A 217 3.78 9.85 1.88
N ASP A 218 5.09 9.75 2.13
CA ASP A 218 5.92 10.88 2.54
C ASP A 218 6.29 11.82 1.38
N GLU A 219 6.77 13.00 1.70
CA GLU A 219 7.18 14.00 0.72
C GLU A 219 8.27 13.48 -0.24
N GLN A 220 9.21 12.65 0.25
CA GLN A 220 10.26 12.08 -0.59
C GLN A 220 9.68 11.13 -1.65
N SER A 221 8.70 10.33 -1.26
CA SER A 221 7.97 9.45 -2.18
C SER A 221 7.19 10.27 -3.21
N TRP A 222 6.56 11.36 -2.79
CA TRP A 222 5.86 12.27 -3.69
C TRP A 222 6.78 12.88 -4.74
N LEU A 223 7.95 13.35 -4.33
CA LEU A 223 8.95 13.93 -5.27
C LEU A 223 9.40 12.91 -6.31
N ARG A 224 9.61 11.66 -5.90
CA ARG A 224 10.03 10.57 -6.79
C ARG A 224 8.89 10.09 -7.71
N VAL A 225 7.80 9.66 -7.08
CA VAL A 225 6.69 8.98 -7.77
C VAL A 225 5.80 9.97 -8.50
N GLY A 226 5.57 11.15 -7.93
CA GLY A 226 4.77 12.20 -8.56
C GLY A 226 5.37 12.70 -9.88
N ALA A 227 6.70 12.71 -10.01
CA ALA A 227 7.34 13.03 -11.28
C ALA A 227 7.08 11.97 -12.37
N MET A 228 7.00 10.69 -11.96
CA MET A 228 6.72 9.57 -12.86
C MET A 228 5.24 9.54 -13.27
N ALA A 229 4.35 9.69 -12.28
CA ALA A 229 2.91 9.75 -12.53
C ALA A 229 2.54 10.86 -13.51
N ARG A 230 3.15 12.05 -13.37
CA ARG A 230 2.96 13.16 -14.31
C ARG A 230 3.47 12.87 -15.73
N LYS A 231 4.48 12.00 -15.87
CA LYS A 231 5.00 11.56 -17.18
C LYS A 231 4.21 10.37 -17.76
N GLY A 232 3.16 9.89 -17.07
CA GLY A 232 2.38 8.74 -17.52
C GLY A 232 3.10 7.39 -17.38
N THR A 233 4.21 7.33 -16.63
CA THR A 233 4.93 6.08 -16.38
C THR A 233 4.14 5.27 -15.34
N PRO A 234 3.70 4.03 -15.65
CA PRO A 234 2.96 3.22 -14.70
C PRO A 234 3.86 2.84 -13.50
N VAL A 235 3.37 3.10 -12.30
CA VAL A 235 4.06 2.73 -11.07
C VAL A 235 3.34 1.52 -10.49
N THR A 236 4.06 0.41 -10.39
CA THR A 236 3.52 -0.82 -9.78
C THR A 236 3.51 -0.70 -8.27
N VAL A 237 2.41 -1.12 -7.67
CA VAL A 237 2.18 -1.14 -6.23
C VAL A 237 1.81 -2.57 -5.83
N ARG A 238 2.42 -3.09 -4.78
CA ARG A 238 2.07 -4.39 -4.21
C ARG A 238 1.35 -4.20 -2.90
N ILE A 239 0.32 -5.00 -2.67
CA ILE A 239 -0.53 -4.88 -1.49
C ILE A 239 -0.60 -6.23 -0.77
N GLY A 240 -0.50 -6.20 0.55
CA GLY A 240 -0.72 -7.34 1.44
C GLY A 240 -1.72 -6.99 2.52
N LEU A 241 -2.62 -7.91 2.82
CA LEU A 241 -3.56 -7.79 3.94
C LEU A 241 -2.87 -8.14 5.27
N ALA A 242 -3.55 -7.86 6.38
CA ALA A 242 -3.01 -8.08 7.73
C ALA A 242 -2.72 -9.56 8.05
N ASN A 243 -3.45 -10.49 7.41
CA ASN A 243 -3.33 -11.93 7.59
C ASN A 243 -2.49 -12.62 6.51
N GLU A 244 -1.88 -11.86 5.59
CA GLU A 244 -1.09 -12.40 4.50
C GLU A 244 0.41 -12.20 4.74
N GLU A 245 1.20 -13.20 4.38
CA GLU A 245 2.65 -13.07 4.32
C GLU A 245 3.06 -12.43 3.00
N GLY A 246 3.88 -11.37 3.07
CA GLY A 246 4.31 -10.63 1.88
C GLY A 246 3.23 -9.72 1.28
N PHE A 247 3.24 -9.60 -0.06
CA PHE A 247 2.40 -8.67 -0.84
C PHE A 247 1.86 -9.38 -2.10
N PRO A 248 0.87 -10.27 -1.96
CA PRO A 248 0.39 -11.11 -3.06
C PRO A 248 -0.44 -10.37 -4.11
N HIS A 249 -1.02 -9.20 -3.75
CA HIS A 249 -1.87 -8.45 -4.66
C HIS A 249 -1.08 -7.38 -5.39
N GLU A 250 -1.19 -7.33 -6.70
CA GLU A 250 -0.54 -6.34 -7.53
C GLU A 250 -1.55 -5.31 -8.05
N GLY A 251 -1.18 -4.04 -7.98
CA GLY A 251 -1.96 -2.92 -8.46
C GLY A 251 -1.10 -1.89 -9.16
N LYS A 252 -1.74 -0.84 -9.63
CA LYS A 252 -1.09 0.31 -10.27
C LYS A 252 -1.45 1.57 -9.52
N LEU A 253 -0.47 2.42 -9.30
CA LEU A 253 -0.71 3.76 -8.77
C LEU A 253 -1.53 4.54 -9.81
N GLU A 254 -2.72 4.96 -9.42
CA GLU A 254 -3.65 5.69 -10.28
C GLU A 254 -3.64 7.18 -9.99
N PHE A 255 -3.53 7.53 -8.71
CA PHE A 255 -3.66 8.92 -8.29
C PHE A 255 -2.63 9.25 -7.21
N VAL A 256 -2.07 10.44 -7.33
CA VAL A 256 -1.20 11.09 -6.33
C VAL A 256 -1.73 12.50 -6.16
N ASP A 257 -2.07 12.87 -4.92
CA ASP A 257 -2.60 14.20 -4.64
C ASP A 257 -1.57 15.28 -5.01
N ASN A 258 -2.08 16.42 -5.43
CA ASN A 258 -1.27 17.58 -5.80
C ASN A 258 -0.89 18.45 -4.59
N ARG A 259 -1.40 18.13 -3.40
CA ARG A 259 -1.18 18.86 -2.16
C ARG A 259 -0.57 17.96 -1.09
N VAL A 260 0.51 18.44 -0.48
CA VAL A 260 1.09 17.88 0.74
C VAL A 260 0.30 18.43 1.92
N ASP A 261 -0.08 17.59 2.86
CA ASP A 261 -0.65 18.04 4.13
C ASP A 261 0.46 18.68 4.97
N PRO A 262 0.41 20.00 5.27
CA PRO A 262 1.48 20.69 5.98
C PRO A 262 1.60 20.28 7.46
N ALA A 263 0.57 19.65 8.03
CA ALA A 263 0.61 19.22 9.43
C ALA A 263 1.35 17.88 9.59
N THR A 264 1.23 16.98 8.62
CA THR A 264 1.79 15.63 8.67
C THR A 264 2.96 15.42 7.72
N GLY A 265 3.16 16.30 6.73
CA GLY A 265 4.14 16.13 5.65
C GLY A 265 3.80 14.96 4.71
N SER A 266 2.55 14.50 4.73
CA SER A 266 2.11 13.36 3.92
C SER A 266 1.30 13.78 2.70
N VAL A 267 1.29 12.92 1.70
CA VAL A 267 0.51 13.06 0.46
C VAL A 267 -0.35 11.85 0.25
N ARG A 268 -1.62 12.06 0.00
CA ARG A 268 -2.55 10.98 -0.31
C ARG A 268 -2.27 10.38 -1.68
N MET A 269 -2.14 9.07 -1.70
CA MET A 269 -1.92 8.28 -2.90
C MET A 269 -2.97 7.18 -2.98
N ARG A 270 -3.30 6.77 -4.21
CA ARG A 270 -4.29 5.74 -4.45
C ARG A 270 -3.83 4.82 -5.57
N ALA A 271 -3.86 3.53 -5.28
CA ALA A 271 -3.60 2.48 -6.25
C ALA A 271 -4.90 1.75 -6.62
N VAL A 272 -5.04 1.33 -7.86
CA VAL A 272 -6.14 0.51 -8.35
C VAL A 272 -5.69 -0.95 -8.45
N LEU A 273 -6.54 -1.86 -7.94
CA LEU A 273 -6.33 -3.29 -7.97
C LEU A 273 -7.52 -3.99 -8.63
N LYS A 274 -7.25 -5.11 -9.27
CA LYS A 274 -8.29 -6.05 -9.67
C LYS A 274 -8.73 -6.86 -8.45
N ASN A 275 -10.03 -7.05 -8.30
CA ASN A 275 -10.62 -7.83 -7.21
C ASN A 275 -11.50 -8.96 -7.78
N ALA A 276 -10.98 -9.69 -8.78
CA ALA A 276 -11.68 -10.83 -9.34
C ALA A 276 -11.97 -11.86 -8.25
N GLY A 277 -13.25 -12.13 -8.00
CA GLY A 277 -13.69 -13.02 -6.91
C GLY A 277 -14.06 -12.31 -5.61
N ASN A 278 -14.04 -10.98 -5.56
CA ASN A 278 -14.55 -10.15 -4.44
C ASN A 278 -13.98 -10.51 -3.06
N GLN A 279 -12.71 -10.95 -3.02
CA GLN A 279 -12.01 -11.33 -1.78
C GLN A 279 -11.58 -10.10 -0.96
N LEU A 280 -11.28 -9.01 -1.65
CA LEU A 280 -10.91 -7.76 -1.03
C LEU A 280 -12.17 -6.96 -0.73
N ALA A 281 -12.35 -6.58 0.53
CA ALA A 281 -13.50 -5.78 0.97
C ALA A 281 -13.08 -4.34 1.29
N PRO A 282 -13.89 -3.33 0.94
CA PRO A 282 -13.66 -1.96 1.36
C PRO A 282 -13.59 -1.85 2.89
N GLY A 283 -12.70 -1.00 3.40
CA GLY A 283 -12.46 -0.80 4.83
C GLY A 283 -11.36 -1.68 5.44
N LEU A 284 -10.92 -2.74 4.76
CA LEU A 284 -9.81 -3.56 5.25
C LEU A 284 -8.51 -2.74 5.31
N PHE A 285 -7.71 -3.03 6.33
CA PHE A 285 -6.34 -2.53 6.42
C PHE A 285 -5.47 -3.19 5.36
N ALA A 286 -4.61 -2.40 4.73
CA ALA A 286 -3.70 -2.85 3.70
C ALA A 286 -2.29 -2.33 3.96
N ARG A 287 -1.30 -3.21 3.85
CA ARG A 287 0.10 -2.84 3.73
C ARG A 287 0.38 -2.61 2.25
N VAL A 288 0.92 -1.46 1.94
CA VAL A 288 1.17 -1.03 0.57
C VAL A 288 2.66 -0.91 0.35
N GLN A 289 3.19 -1.67 -0.58
CA GLN A 289 4.59 -1.64 -0.97
C GLN A 289 4.73 -0.91 -2.31
N LEU A 290 5.40 0.22 -2.28
CA LEU A 290 5.67 1.05 -3.43
C LEU A 290 7.09 0.82 -3.91
N ALA A 291 7.29 0.55 -5.20
CA ALA A 291 8.63 0.45 -5.78
C ALA A 291 9.32 1.82 -5.74
N SER A 292 10.47 1.89 -5.09
CA SER A 292 11.26 3.12 -4.89
C SER A 292 12.20 3.42 -6.06
N GLY A 293 12.37 2.49 -7.00
CA GLY A 293 13.21 2.62 -8.19
C GLY A 293 12.56 3.46 -9.32
N ASN A 294 13.13 3.41 -10.52
CA ASN A 294 12.71 4.22 -11.70
C ASN A 294 11.29 3.93 -12.24
N GLY A 295 10.33 3.62 -11.37
CA GLY A 295 8.90 3.52 -11.68
C GLY A 295 8.44 2.25 -12.38
N THR A 296 9.31 1.56 -13.07
CA THR A 296 9.01 0.31 -13.80
C THR A 296 9.36 -0.95 -13.02
N GLY A 297 9.56 -0.83 -11.69
CA GLY A 297 10.06 -1.97 -10.90
C GLY A 297 11.52 -2.30 -11.25
N GLY A 298 12.27 -1.30 -11.72
CA GLY A 298 13.65 -1.47 -12.15
C GLY A 298 14.51 -1.97 -11.01
N GLU A 299 15.01 -3.17 -11.17
CA GLU A 299 16.04 -3.72 -10.33
C GLU A 299 17.26 -2.80 -10.41
N THR A 300 17.67 -2.28 -9.28
CA THR A 300 18.93 -1.53 -9.18
C THR A 300 19.98 -2.48 -8.67
N THR A 301 21.07 -2.62 -9.41
CA THR A 301 22.20 -3.42 -8.96
C THR A 301 22.85 -2.68 -7.77
N ALA A 302 22.78 -3.29 -6.60
CA ALA A 302 23.32 -2.71 -5.37
C ALA A 302 24.32 -3.63 -4.70
N ALA A 303 25.29 -3.04 -4.00
CA ALA A 303 26.18 -3.75 -3.11
C ALA A 303 25.42 -4.09 -1.81
N LEU A 304 25.44 -5.35 -1.42
CA LEU A 304 24.77 -5.87 -0.23
C LEU A 304 25.81 -6.34 0.79
N ILE A 305 25.63 -5.91 2.03
CA ILE A 305 26.50 -6.30 3.14
C ILE A 305 25.71 -6.72 4.37
N ASN A 306 26.31 -7.55 5.22
CA ASN A 306 25.74 -7.88 6.51
C ASN A 306 25.75 -6.65 7.43
N GLU A 307 24.68 -6.41 8.17
CA GLU A 307 24.54 -5.26 9.06
C GLU A 307 25.61 -5.21 10.15
N ARG A 308 26.18 -6.36 10.52
CA ARG A 308 27.29 -6.46 11.49
C ARG A 308 28.60 -5.88 11.00
N ALA A 309 28.79 -5.77 9.68
CA ALA A 309 29.96 -5.15 9.08
C ALA A 309 29.97 -3.62 9.24
N ILE A 310 28.88 -3.04 9.71
CA ILE A 310 28.70 -1.58 9.78
C ILE A 310 29.12 -1.07 11.14
N GLY A 311 30.17 -0.27 11.16
CA GLY A 311 30.57 0.51 12.31
C GLY A 311 29.88 1.89 12.33
N THR A 312 29.81 2.47 13.52
CA THR A 312 29.32 3.85 13.70
C THR A 312 30.40 4.64 14.42
N ASP A 313 30.85 5.71 13.79
CA ASP A 313 31.78 6.66 14.35
C ASP A 313 31.09 8.03 14.42
N GLN A 314 30.75 8.45 15.64
CA GLN A 314 29.91 9.64 15.91
C GLN A 314 28.63 9.60 15.08
N ASN A 315 28.58 10.34 13.97
CA ASN A 315 27.41 10.45 13.10
C ASN A 315 27.62 9.84 11.72
N ARG A 316 28.74 9.10 11.51
CA ARG A 316 29.07 8.48 10.21
C ARG A 316 29.03 6.96 10.30
N LYS A 317 28.44 6.35 9.29
CA LYS A 317 28.50 4.91 9.11
C LYS A 317 29.71 4.56 8.27
N PHE A 318 30.45 3.52 8.67
CA PHE A 318 31.65 3.09 8.00
C PHE A 318 31.78 1.55 7.99
N VAL A 319 32.63 1.06 7.15
CA VAL A 319 33.08 -0.33 7.11
C VAL A 319 34.61 -0.40 7.06
N TYR A 320 35.17 -1.53 7.46
CA TYR A 320 36.58 -1.79 7.21
C TYR A 320 36.72 -2.68 5.98
N VAL A 321 37.40 -2.19 4.95
CA VAL A 321 37.75 -2.95 3.74
C VAL A 321 39.12 -3.54 3.92
N VAL A 322 39.29 -4.83 3.61
CA VAL A 322 40.59 -5.51 3.63
C VAL A 322 41.24 -5.37 2.26
N ASN A 323 42.33 -4.61 2.19
CA ASN A 323 43.03 -4.38 0.93
C ASN A 323 43.90 -5.60 0.53
N GLY A 324 44.49 -5.56 -0.67
CA GLY A 324 45.35 -6.66 -1.20
C GLY A 324 46.60 -6.96 -0.34
N GLU A 325 47.01 -6.03 0.53
CA GLU A 325 48.11 -6.20 1.47
C GLU A 325 47.69 -6.81 2.82
N GLY A 326 46.41 -7.16 3.00
CA GLY A 326 45.86 -7.65 4.27
C GLY A 326 45.74 -6.59 5.36
N LYS A 327 45.63 -5.29 5.00
CA LYS A 327 45.41 -4.19 5.91
C LYS A 327 43.96 -3.71 5.89
N ALA A 328 43.45 -3.32 7.05
CA ALA A 328 42.08 -2.80 7.18
C ALA A 328 42.03 -1.30 6.89
N GLU A 329 41.29 -0.92 5.88
CA GLU A 329 41.06 0.48 5.47
C GLU A 329 39.68 0.95 5.97
N TYR A 330 39.67 2.09 6.67
CA TYR A 330 38.42 2.75 7.08
C TYR A 330 37.75 3.42 5.89
N ARG A 331 36.49 3.05 5.60
CA ARG A 331 35.77 3.61 4.48
C ARG A 331 34.36 4.03 4.90
N PRO A 332 34.03 5.32 4.79
CA PRO A 332 32.68 5.82 5.05
C PRO A 332 31.73 5.31 3.96
N VAL A 333 30.49 4.93 4.35
CA VAL A 333 29.48 4.39 3.45
C VAL A 333 28.14 5.09 3.63
N LYS A 334 27.39 5.22 2.53
CA LYS A 334 25.98 5.61 2.55
C LYS A 334 25.12 4.37 2.47
N LEU A 335 24.29 4.19 3.48
CA LEU A 335 23.43 3.02 3.60
C LEU A 335 22.08 3.24 2.93
N GLY A 336 21.51 2.17 2.40
CA GLY A 336 20.14 2.05 1.92
C GLY A 336 19.28 1.18 2.85
N PRO A 337 18.13 0.71 2.37
CA PRO A 337 17.24 -0.19 3.11
C PRO A 337 17.89 -1.57 3.34
N VAL A 338 17.23 -2.38 4.17
CA VAL A 338 17.55 -3.82 4.30
C VAL A 338 16.73 -4.59 3.28
N VAL A 339 17.38 -5.47 2.54
CA VAL A 339 16.75 -6.36 1.55
C VAL A 339 17.27 -7.77 1.77
N ASP A 340 16.39 -8.75 1.91
CA ASP A 340 16.74 -10.16 2.15
C ASP A 340 17.70 -10.37 3.36
N GLY A 341 17.55 -9.55 4.41
CA GLY A 341 18.42 -9.63 5.61
C GLY A 341 19.80 -8.97 5.47
N LEU A 342 20.11 -8.39 4.31
CA LEU A 342 21.34 -7.66 4.05
C LEU A 342 21.07 -6.16 3.87
N ARG A 343 22.04 -5.33 4.24
CA ARG A 343 21.97 -3.87 4.09
C ARG A 343 22.47 -3.46 2.70
N VAL A 344 21.69 -2.69 2.00
CA VAL A 344 22.11 -2.02 0.75
C VAL A 344 23.15 -0.94 1.06
N VAL A 345 24.22 -0.88 0.28
CA VAL A 345 25.19 0.21 0.29
C VAL A 345 25.09 0.97 -1.03
N ARG A 346 24.76 2.26 -0.94
CA ARG A 346 24.59 3.12 -2.12
C ARG A 346 25.90 3.71 -2.63
N GLU A 347 26.79 4.08 -1.69
CA GLU A 347 28.09 4.69 -2.00
C GLU A 347 29.15 4.17 -1.03
N GLY A 348 30.38 4.04 -1.51
CA GLY A 348 31.56 3.75 -0.68
C GLY A 348 32.11 2.33 -0.81
N LEU A 349 31.41 1.40 -1.47
CA LEU A 349 31.89 0.03 -1.72
C LEU A 349 31.74 -0.37 -3.18
N GLN A 350 32.68 -1.20 -3.62
CA GLN A 350 32.61 -1.84 -4.93
C GLN A 350 32.28 -3.36 -4.75
N PRO A 351 31.57 -3.95 -5.71
CA PRO A 351 31.34 -5.39 -5.71
C PRO A 351 32.65 -6.18 -5.69
N GLY A 352 32.68 -7.28 -4.92
CA GLY A 352 33.87 -8.13 -4.80
C GLY A 352 34.92 -7.65 -3.79
N GLU A 353 34.75 -6.46 -3.19
CA GLU A 353 35.63 -6.04 -2.09
C GLU A 353 35.41 -6.90 -0.84
N LYS A 354 36.49 -7.16 -0.10
CA LYS A 354 36.41 -7.91 1.16
C LYS A 354 36.24 -6.95 2.33
N ILE A 355 35.20 -7.16 3.11
CA ILE A 355 34.88 -6.32 4.28
C ILE A 355 34.89 -7.14 5.57
N VAL A 356 35.23 -6.51 6.68
CA VAL A 356 35.21 -7.12 8.01
C VAL A 356 33.76 -7.24 8.48
N VAL A 357 33.29 -8.45 8.75
CA VAL A 357 31.93 -8.69 9.26
C VAL A 357 31.92 -8.87 10.78
N ASN A 358 32.89 -9.62 11.33
CA ASN A 358 33.02 -9.79 12.77
C ASN A 358 34.40 -9.36 13.26
N GLY A 359 34.45 -8.79 14.46
CA GLY A 359 35.71 -8.34 15.08
C GLY A 359 36.06 -6.89 14.82
N LEU A 360 35.12 -6.04 14.39
CA LEU A 360 35.34 -4.61 14.14
C LEU A 360 36.05 -3.90 15.32
N GLN A 361 35.75 -4.27 16.57
CA GLN A 361 36.34 -3.68 17.76
C GLN A 361 37.85 -3.97 17.95
N ARG A 362 38.35 -5.00 17.24
CA ARG A 362 39.77 -5.41 17.30
C ARG A 362 40.60 -4.81 16.16
N VAL A 363 39.92 -4.18 15.20
CA VAL A 363 40.54 -3.62 13.99
C VAL A 363 40.83 -2.16 14.20
N ARG A 364 42.08 -1.73 13.84
CA ARG A 364 42.46 -0.32 13.77
C ARG A 364 42.74 0.05 12.31
N PRO A 365 42.44 1.27 11.90
CA PRO A 365 42.75 1.72 10.55
C PRO A 365 44.22 1.53 10.22
N GLY A 366 44.51 0.91 9.06
CA GLY A 366 45.88 0.62 8.59
C GLY A 366 46.56 -0.58 9.26
N ALA A 367 45.97 -1.24 10.23
CA ALA A 367 46.54 -2.41 10.89
C ALA A 367 46.45 -3.66 10.03
N PRO A 368 47.46 -4.53 10.06
CA PRO A 368 47.38 -5.85 9.39
C PRO A 368 46.33 -6.74 10.11
N VAL A 369 45.54 -7.47 9.35
CA VAL A 369 44.49 -8.36 9.84
C VAL A 369 44.58 -9.73 9.18
N THR A 370 44.29 -10.79 9.94
CA THR A 370 44.20 -12.15 9.39
C THR A 370 42.73 -12.45 9.12
N ALA A 371 42.32 -12.34 7.84
CA ALA A 371 40.94 -12.50 7.43
C ALA A 371 40.59 -13.96 7.23
N GLN A 372 39.59 -14.45 7.97
CA GLN A 372 38.88 -15.70 7.69
C GLN A 372 37.66 -15.41 6.84
N MET A 373 37.62 -15.96 5.63
CA MET A 373 36.45 -15.74 4.75
C MET A 373 35.22 -16.48 5.27
N VAL A 374 34.09 -15.77 5.36
CA VAL A 374 32.79 -16.30 5.73
C VAL A 374 31.76 -15.84 4.70
N PRO A 375 30.68 -16.61 4.47
CA PRO A 375 29.60 -16.14 3.61
C PRO A 375 28.99 -14.84 4.15
N MET A 376 28.60 -13.93 3.27
CA MET A 376 28.01 -12.64 3.64
C MET A 376 26.66 -12.78 4.34
N ASP A 377 25.89 -13.82 4.00
CA ASP A 377 24.59 -14.20 4.53
C ASP A 377 24.63 -15.18 5.72
N ALA A 378 25.83 -15.49 6.23
CA ALA A 378 25.98 -16.43 7.33
C ALA A 378 25.25 -15.93 8.59
N ASP A 379 24.21 -16.65 8.99
CA ASP A 379 23.58 -16.54 10.30
C ASP A 379 24.48 -17.24 11.33
N PRO A 380 25.09 -16.52 12.29
CA PRO A 380 26.00 -17.13 13.26
C PRO A 380 25.30 -18.07 14.25
N SER A 381 23.98 -18.08 14.33
CA SER A 381 23.24 -19.08 15.11
C SER A 381 23.25 -20.48 14.46
N LYS A 382 23.72 -20.59 13.21
CA LYS A 382 23.83 -21.83 12.43
C LYS A 382 25.28 -22.27 12.16
N GLN A 383 26.28 -21.73 12.89
CA GLN A 383 27.62 -22.27 12.79
C GLN A 383 27.61 -23.74 13.32
N PRO A 384 28.04 -24.72 12.53
CA PRO A 384 28.24 -26.05 13.05
C PRO A 384 29.31 -25.95 14.16
N ALA A 385 28.99 -26.50 15.33
CA ALA A 385 29.88 -26.61 16.45
C ALA A 385 31.24 -27.09 15.96
N LYS A 386 32.32 -26.38 16.37
CA LYS A 386 33.70 -26.67 16.13
C LYS A 386 33.89 -28.20 16.21
N ALA A 387 34.30 -28.83 15.13
CA ALA A 387 34.63 -30.24 15.13
C ALA A 387 35.75 -30.45 16.16
N GLU A 388 35.39 -30.96 17.33
CA GLU A 388 36.36 -31.45 18.31
C GLU A 388 37.17 -32.56 17.66
N SER A 389 38.47 -32.33 17.62
CA SER A 389 39.47 -33.23 17.11
C SER A 389 39.31 -34.59 17.79
N LYS A 390 39.04 -35.64 16.99
CA LYS A 390 38.99 -37.06 17.40
C LYS A 390 40.35 -37.58 17.86
N ALA A 391 41.25 -36.77 18.39
CA ALA A 391 42.58 -37.17 18.85
C ALA A 391 42.65 -37.53 20.35
N ASP A 392 41.70 -37.08 21.18
CA ASP A 392 41.78 -37.27 22.64
C ASP A 392 40.96 -38.43 23.21
N LEU A 393 40.27 -39.20 22.37
CA LEU A 393 39.44 -40.33 22.84
C LEU A 393 40.16 -41.72 22.75
N LYS A 394 41.48 -41.77 22.50
CA LYS A 394 42.26 -43.02 22.47
C LYS A 394 43.22 -43.19 23.65
N ALA A 395 43.35 -42.22 24.54
CA ALA A 395 44.29 -42.30 25.66
C ALA A 395 43.65 -42.80 27.00
N ASP A 396 42.33 -42.89 27.10
CA ASP A 396 41.65 -43.23 28.37
C ASP A 396 41.07 -44.64 28.42
N GLN A 397 41.40 -45.53 27.42
CA GLN A 397 40.95 -46.94 27.45
C GLN A 397 42.09 -47.96 27.75
N SER A 398 43.28 -47.49 28.13
CA SER A 398 44.39 -48.40 28.46
C SER A 398 44.71 -48.54 29.97
N GLN A 399 43.97 -47.86 30.87
CA GLN A 399 44.18 -47.95 32.33
C GLN A 399 43.06 -48.62 33.12
N ALA A 400 42.12 -49.26 32.46
CA ALA A 400 41.05 -50.03 33.15
C ALA A 400 41.13 -51.54 32.90
N LYS A 401 42.34 -52.11 32.78
CA LYS A 401 42.62 -53.55 32.86
C LYS A 401 44.04 -53.81 33.41
N SER A 402 44.18 -53.73 34.69
CA SER A 402 45.14 -54.47 35.53
C SER A 402 44.56 -54.63 36.92
#